data_c46997f0e1eccc5bc7c4a0ba23fc26a6
#
_entry.id   c46997f0e1eccc5bc7c4a0ba23fc26a6
#
_cell.length_a   1.000
_cell.length_b   1.000
_cell.length_c   1.000
_cell.angle_alpha   90.00
_cell.angle_beta   90.00
_cell.angle_gamma   90.00
#
_symmetry.space_group_name_H-M   'P 1'
#
loop_
_entity.id
_entity.type
_entity.pdbx_description
1 polymer ?
#
loop_
_entity_poly.entity_id
_entity_poly.type
_entity_poly.pdbx_seq_one_letter_code
_entity_poly.pdbx_strand_id
1 'polypeptide(L)'
;IRGVADAHRKYRKELVSLSDKNIRIALDEWNYWYGDYIYGELGVRYHHKDALGVAIGLHEFFRNSDIYFMANYAQTVNVIGCIKTTNTKSGFAATGLPLKLYRNHFGTIPVFIDDEYDDLDIVAALDPSMNKITVSIVNIAQDNKSISLDFGTTSIRPDGRQWLIHNSDPEAYNVPGEKPNIRIEEANITLRERRLSIPGYAILVLEAEIE
;
A
#
# COMPACT_ATOMS: atom_id res chain seq x y z
N ILE A 1 3.55 -13.25 -1.81
CA ILE A 1 2.93 -12.68 -3.02
C ILE A 1 3.88 -12.88 -4.19
N ARG A 2 5.08 -12.28 -4.16
CA ARG A 2 6.10 -12.37 -5.24
C ARG A 2 6.41 -13.82 -5.63
N GLY A 3 6.77 -14.69 -4.68
CA GLY A 3 7.11 -16.08 -4.97
C GLY A 3 6.00 -16.89 -5.64
N VAL A 4 4.72 -16.58 -5.35
CA VAL A 4 3.58 -17.22 -6.03
C VAL A 4 3.48 -16.73 -7.48
N ALA A 5 3.68 -15.43 -7.73
CA ALA A 5 3.70 -14.88 -9.09
C ALA A 5 4.84 -15.48 -9.93
N ASP A 6 6.03 -15.60 -9.34
CA ASP A 6 7.19 -16.18 -10.02
C ASP A 6 6.99 -17.66 -10.34
N ALA A 7 6.43 -18.43 -9.40
CA ALA A 7 6.06 -19.83 -9.66
C ALA A 7 5.02 -19.94 -10.77
N HIS A 8 4.02 -19.05 -10.80
CA HIS A 8 3.02 -19.03 -11.87
C HIS A 8 3.65 -18.71 -13.24
N ARG A 9 4.55 -17.72 -13.31
CA ARG A 9 5.29 -17.41 -14.55
C ARG A 9 6.13 -18.59 -15.02
N LYS A 10 6.79 -19.31 -14.08
CA LYS A 10 7.56 -20.51 -14.38
C LYS A 10 6.68 -21.61 -14.98
N TYR A 11 5.55 -21.94 -14.34
CA TYR A 11 4.63 -22.96 -14.85
C TYR A 11 4.06 -22.61 -16.24
N ARG A 12 3.76 -21.34 -16.50
CA ARG A 12 3.30 -20.91 -17.83
C ARG A 12 4.35 -21.12 -18.91
N LYS A 13 5.65 -21.02 -18.58
CA LYS A 13 6.74 -21.30 -19.52
C LYS A 13 6.99 -22.80 -19.74
N GLU A 14 6.89 -23.58 -18.66
CA GLU A 14 7.24 -25.01 -18.68
C GLU A 14 6.10 -25.88 -19.22
N LEU A 15 4.86 -25.49 -19.04
CA LEU A 15 3.70 -26.26 -19.48
C LEU A 15 3.22 -25.77 -20.85
N VAL A 16 3.56 -26.51 -21.90
CA VAL A 16 3.20 -26.17 -23.30
C VAL A 16 1.71 -25.93 -23.47
N SER A 17 0.86 -26.67 -22.76
CA SER A 17 -0.61 -26.51 -22.79
C SER A 17 -1.11 -25.17 -22.22
N LEU A 18 -0.25 -24.39 -21.55
CA LEU A 18 -0.55 -23.11 -20.96
C LEU A 18 0.13 -21.92 -21.65
N SER A 19 1.05 -22.18 -22.58
CA SER A 19 1.90 -21.14 -23.16
C SER A 19 1.13 -20.05 -23.92
N ASP A 20 -0.01 -20.40 -24.51
CA ASP A 20 -0.92 -19.52 -25.25
C ASP A 20 -2.10 -18.99 -24.44
N LYS A 21 -2.20 -19.36 -23.15
CA LYS A 21 -3.33 -19.01 -22.28
C LYS A 21 -2.98 -17.90 -21.32
N ASN A 22 -3.81 -16.87 -21.28
CA ASN A 22 -3.71 -15.81 -20.28
C ASN A 22 -4.50 -16.15 -19.02
N ILE A 23 -4.03 -17.15 -18.26
CA ILE A 23 -4.61 -17.51 -16.96
C ILE A 23 -3.94 -16.66 -15.90
N ARG A 24 -4.75 -15.89 -15.17
CA ARG A 24 -4.28 -15.07 -14.05
C ARG A 24 -4.77 -15.61 -12.71
N ILE A 25 -4.16 -15.15 -11.63
CA ILE A 25 -4.50 -15.56 -10.27
C ILE A 25 -5.60 -14.66 -9.72
N ALA A 26 -6.69 -15.26 -9.23
CA ALA A 26 -7.62 -14.65 -8.31
C ALA A 26 -7.21 -15.11 -6.91
N LEU A 27 -6.62 -14.21 -6.11
CA LEU A 27 -6.25 -14.51 -4.73
C LEU A 27 -7.43 -14.21 -3.84
N ASP A 28 -8.13 -15.25 -3.42
CA ASP A 28 -9.42 -15.12 -2.72
C ASP A 28 -9.27 -14.55 -1.32
N GLU A 29 -8.14 -14.83 -0.66
CA GLU A 29 -7.86 -14.32 0.68
C GLU A 29 -6.38 -14.00 0.86
N TRP A 30 -6.07 -12.85 1.47
CA TRP A 30 -4.75 -12.51 1.97
C TRP A 30 -4.85 -11.59 3.18
N ASN A 31 -4.02 -11.81 4.18
CA ASN A 31 -3.87 -10.99 5.37
C ASN A 31 -2.78 -11.59 6.27
N TYR A 32 -2.49 -10.92 7.37
CA TYR A 32 -1.77 -11.50 8.52
C TYR A 32 -2.75 -12.14 9.48
N TRP A 33 -2.39 -13.34 9.94
CA TRP A 33 -3.09 -13.98 11.04
C TRP A 33 -2.07 -14.46 12.06
N TYR A 34 -1.91 -13.72 13.12
CA TYR A 34 -0.94 -14.05 14.18
C TYR A 34 -1.47 -13.63 15.55
N GLY A 35 -0.89 -14.24 16.60
CA GLY A 35 -1.21 -13.94 17.99
C GLY A 35 -2.59 -14.42 18.43
N ASP A 36 -2.85 -14.18 19.70
CA ASP A 36 -4.11 -14.51 20.34
C ASP A 36 -5.18 -13.48 20.05
N TYR A 37 -6.45 -13.86 20.19
CA TYR A 37 -7.59 -12.95 20.12
C TYR A 37 -7.67 -12.11 21.39
N ILE A 38 -6.82 -11.10 21.50
CA ILE A 38 -6.70 -10.23 22.68
C ILE A 38 -7.89 -9.27 22.84
N TYR A 39 -8.66 -9.07 21.80
CA TYR A 39 -9.88 -8.26 21.82
C TYR A 39 -11.17 -9.09 21.94
N GLY A 40 -11.12 -10.38 22.27
CA GLY A 40 -12.29 -11.23 22.24
C GLY A 40 -12.98 -11.19 20.88
N GLU A 41 -14.22 -10.74 20.81
CA GLU A 41 -15.00 -10.64 19.58
C GLU A 41 -14.37 -9.71 18.52
N LEU A 42 -13.54 -8.75 18.92
CA LEU A 42 -12.81 -7.88 17.99
C LEU A 42 -11.62 -8.62 17.34
N GLY A 43 -11.20 -9.77 17.90
CA GLY A 43 -10.17 -10.62 17.33
C GLY A 43 -8.77 -10.07 17.47
N VAL A 44 -7.96 -10.18 16.42
CA VAL A 44 -6.55 -9.78 16.40
C VAL A 44 -6.42 -8.26 16.47
N ARG A 45 -5.48 -7.78 17.28
CA ARG A 45 -5.03 -6.39 17.28
C ARG A 45 -4.03 -6.19 16.17
N TYR A 46 -4.29 -5.21 15.29
CA TYR A 46 -3.36 -4.80 14.27
C TYR A 46 -2.68 -3.49 14.66
N HIS A 47 -1.35 -3.50 14.57
CA HIS A 47 -0.47 -2.40 14.90
C HIS A 47 -0.04 -1.63 13.65
N HIS A 48 0.64 -0.52 13.83
CA HIS A 48 1.16 0.29 12.74
C HIS A 48 2.11 -0.49 11.82
N LYS A 49 2.98 -1.33 12.39
CA LYS A 49 3.84 -2.24 11.61
C LYS A 49 3.08 -3.14 10.64
N ASP A 50 1.86 -3.57 11.01
CA ASP A 50 1.02 -4.39 10.14
C ASP A 50 0.46 -3.57 8.96
N ALA A 51 0.17 -2.28 9.19
CA ALA A 51 -0.21 -1.38 8.11
C ALA A 51 0.92 -1.21 7.08
N LEU A 52 2.18 -1.07 7.55
CA LEU A 52 3.35 -1.03 6.66
C LEU A 52 3.44 -2.30 5.81
N GLY A 53 3.30 -3.47 6.44
CA GLY A 53 3.32 -4.75 5.73
C GLY A 53 2.16 -4.93 4.75
N VAL A 54 0.96 -4.44 5.06
CA VAL A 54 -0.18 -4.43 4.11
C VAL A 54 0.12 -3.53 2.92
N ALA A 55 0.73 -2.36 3.13
CA ALA A 55 1.11 -1.47 2.04
C ALA A 55 2.13 -2.12 1.10
N ILE A 56 3.17 -2.79 1.64
CA ILE A 56 4.14 -3.56 0.85
C ILE A 56 3.43 -4.70 0.09
N GLY A 57 2.47 -5.37 0.74
CA GLY A 57 1.65 -6.38 0.07
C GLY A 57 0.88 -5.82 -1.14
N LEU A 58 0.29 -4.63 -1.01
CA LEU A 58 -0.35 -3.93 -2.12
C LEU A 58 0.65 -3.58 -3.23
N HIS A 59 1.85 -3.11 -2.88
CA HIS A 59 2.92 -2.84 -3.85
C HIS A 59 3.29 -4.09 -4.64
N GLU A 60 3.36 -5.26 -3.99
CA GLU A 60 3.63 -6.52 -4.69
C GLU A 60 2.50 -6.90 -5.68
N PHE A 61 1.24 -6.62 -5.37
CA PHE A 61 0.15 -6.82 -6.31
C PHE A 61 0.24 -5.87 -7.50
N PHE A 62 0.63 -4.61 -7.30
CA PHE A 62 0.88 -3.67 -8.39
C PHE A 62 2.00 -4.14 -9.30
N ARG A 63 3.15 -4.53 -8.76
CA ARG A 63 4.29 -5.05 -9.52
C ARG A 63 3.97 -6.31 -10.30
N ASN A 64 3.03 -7.12 -9.82
CA ASN A 64 2.63 -8.38 -10.41
C ASN A 64 1.19 -8.35 -10.98
N SER A 65 0.71 -7.19 -11.42
CA SER A 65 -0.64 -7.00 -11.96
C SER A 65 -0.89 -7.74 -13.29
N ASP A 66 0.16 -8.17 -13.97
CA ASP A 66 0.11 -9.09 -15.10
C ASP A 66 -0.31 -10.52 -14.69
N ILE A 67 -0.04 -10.91 -13.46
CA ILE A 67 -0.34 -12.23 -12.90
C ILE A 67 -1.59 -12.19 -12.01
N TYR A 68 -1.70 -11.22 -11.10
CA TYR A 68 -2.85 -11.11 -10.22
C TYR A 68 -3.98 -10.33 -10.89
N PHE A 69 -5.14 -10.98 -11.04
CA PHE A 69 -6.36 -10.34 -11.51
C PHE A 69 -7.08 -9.60 -10.38
N MET A 70 -7.13 -10.23 -9.21
CA MET A 70 -7.68 -9.65 -8.00
C MET A 70 -7.02 -10.25 -6.76
N ALA A 71 -7.09 -9.53 -5.64
CA ALA A 71 -6.64 -9.98 -4.34
C ALA A 71 -7.59 -9.44 -3.27
N ASN A 72 -8.29 -10.32 -2.57
CA ASN A 72 -9.28 -9.95 -1.56
C ASN A 72 -8.65 -9.94 -0.17
N TYR A 73 -8.72 -8.79 0.50
CA TYR A 73 -8.29 -8.69 1.88
C TYR A 73 -9.28 -9.44 2.79
N ALA A 74 -8.79 -10.43 3.50
CA ALA A 74 -9.61 -11.24 4.42
C ALA A 74 -9.26 -10.91 5.87
N GLN A 75 -10.24 -10.44 6.60
CA GLN A 75 -11.63 -10.22 6.23
C GLN A 75 -12.01 -8.76 6.45
N THR A 76 -13.29 -8.41 6.32
CA THR A 76 -13.70 -7.01 6.41
C THR A 76 -13.89 -6.56 7.85
N VAL A 77 -14.68 -7.29 8.66
CA VAL A 77 -15.12 -6.85 9.98
C VAL A 77 -14.71 -7.83 11.07
N ASN A 78 -14.18 -7.30 12.17
CA ASN A 78 -13.77 -8.02 13.38
C ASN A 78 -12.82 -9.21 13.12
N VAL A 79 -12.58 -10.05 14.10
CA VAL A 79 -11.66 -11.20 14.04
C VAL A 79 -10.30 -10.80 13.42
N ILE A 80 -10.04 -11.10 12.15
CA ILE A 80 -8.86 -10.64 11.39
C ILE A 80 -9.20 -9.49 10.42
N GLY A 81 -10.37 -8.88 10.58
CA GLY A 81 -10.86 -7.81 9.71
C GLY A 81 -10.16 -6.47 9.91
N CYS A 82 -10.15 -5.69 8.85
CA CYS A 82 -9.57 -4.33 8.83
C CYS A 82 -10.48 -3.25 9.44
N ILE A 83 -11.74 -3.58 9.71
CA ILE A 83 -12.70 -2.74 10.44
C ILE A 83 -13.03 -3.45 11.75
N LYS A 84 -12.90 -2.70 12.85
CA LYS A 84 -13.29 -3.17 14.18
C LYS A 84 -14.59 -2.49 14.61
N THR A 85 -15.54 -3.27 15.13
CA THR A 85 -16.83 -2.76 15.59
C THR A 85 -17.14 -3.26 16.99
N THR A 86 -17.73 -2.40 17.78
CA THR A 86 -18.43 -2.73 19.02
C THR A 86 -19.93 -2.58 18.79
N ASN A 87 -20.75 -2.73 19.81
CA ASN A 87 -22.21 -2.56 19.68
C ASN A 87 -22.61 -1.16 19.19
N THR A 88 -21.80 -0.14 19.40
CA THR A 88 -22.15 1.26 19.14
C THR A 88 -21.10 2.05 18.37
N LYS A 89 -19.92 1.50 18.14
CA LYS A 89 -18.79 2.21 17.52
C LYS A 89 -18.11 1.33 16.50
N SER A 90 -17.54 1.97 15.49
CA SER A 90 -16.68 1.32 14.50
C SER A 90 -15.46 2.17 14.17
N GLY A 91 -14.41 1.53 13.66
CA GLY A 91 -13.20 2.22 13.23
C GLY A 91 -12.30 1.31 12.41
N PHE A 92 -11.43 1.91 11.62
CA PHE A 92 -10.39 1.15 10.93
C PHE A 92 -9.33 0.68 11.92
N ALA A 93 -9.01 -0.61 11.87
CA ALA A 93 -7.73 -1.11 12.36
C ALA A 93 -6.59 -0.49 11.53
N ALA A 94 -5.37 -0.57 12.02
CA ALA A 94 -4.21 -0.03 11.30
C ALA A 94 -4.12 -0.53 9.85
N THR A 95 -4.37 -1.82 9.62
CA THR A 95 -4.34 -2.46 8.29
C THR A 95 -5.40 -1.96 7.32
N GLY A 96 -6.50 -1.40 7.81
CA GLY A 96 -7.55 -0.83 6.95
C GLY A 96 -7.18 0.53 6.35
N LEU A 97 -6.23 1.23 6.94
CA LEU A 97 -5.83 2.56 6.47
C LEU A 97 -5.12 2.52 5.10
N PRO A 98 -4.10 1.68 4.87
CA PRO A 98 -3.51 1.56 3.54
C PRO A 98 -4.51 1.09 2.49
N LEU A 99 -5.40 0.12 2.81
CA LEU A 99 -6.46 -0.30 1.88
C LEU A 99 -7.33 0.89 1.45
N LYS A 100 -7.77 1.73 2.41
CA LYS A 100 -8.52 2.95 2.14
C LYS A 100 -7.71 3.95 1.34
N LEU A 101 -6.44 4.17 1.70
CA LEU A 101 -5.55 5.13 1.06
C LEU A 101 -5.38 4.81 -0.43
N TYR A 102 -4.96 3.59 -0.73
CA TYR A 102 -4.69 3.17 -2.11
C TYR A 102 -5.96 3.15 -2.96
N ARG A 103 -7.08 2.69 -2.40
CA ARG A 103 -8.36 2.65 -3.12
C ARG A 103 -8.81 4.03 -3.59
N ASN A 104 -8.55 5.07 -2.79
CA ASN A 104 -9.06 6.40 -3.06
C ASN A 104 -8.06 7.32 -3.79
N HIS A 105 -6.76 7.07 -3.64
CA HIS A 105 -5.73 8.04 -4.01
C HIS A 105 -4.57 7.47 -4.81
N PHE A 106 -4.58 6.21 -5.19
CA PHE A 106 -3.50 5.62 -5.98
C PHE A 106 -3.98 5.30 -7.40
N GLY A 107 -3.11 5.54 -8.41
CA GLY A 107 -3.39 5.25 -9.81
C GLY A 107 -3.54 3.76 -10.08
N THR A 108 -4.04 3.43 -11.28
CA THR A 108 -4.38 2.05 -11.66
C THR A 108 -3.53 1.49 -12.79
N ILE A 109 -2.72 2.32 -13.45
CA ILE A 109 -1.82 1.90 -14.53
C ILE A 109 -0.40 1.89 -13.97
N PRO A 110 0.19 0.72 -13.67
CA PRO A 110 1.53 0.63 -13.09
C PRO A 110 2.59 1.28 -13.98
N VAL A 111 3.51 2.01 -13.35
CA VAL A 111 4.69 2.61 -13.98
C VAL A 111 5.93 1.89 -13.47
N PHE A 112 6.85 1.57 -14.37
CA PHE A 112 8.13 0.98 -14.02
C PHE A 112 9.01 2.02 -13.31
N ILE A 113 9.72 1.58 -12.27
CA ILE A 113 10.71 2.37 -11.53
C ILE A 113 12.06 1.70 -11.74
N ASP A 114 13.05 2.47 -12.19
CA ASP A 114 14.37 1.97 -12.59
C ASP A 114 15.34 1.80 -11.39
N ASP A 115 15.04 2.43 -10.26
CA ASP A 115 15.87 2.36 -9.06
C ASP A 115 15.27 1.42 -7.99
N GLU A 116 16.16 0.67 -7.33
CA GLU A 116 15.84 -0.08 -6.11
C GLU A 116 16.51 0.58 -4.91
N TYR A 117 15.75 0.70 -3.83
CA TYR A 117 16.25 1.22 -2.54
C TYR A 117 16.14 0.12 -1.50
N ASP A 118 17.22 -0.22 -0.83
CA ASP A 118 17.27 -1.30 0.16
C ASP A 118 16.30 -1.12 1.33
N ASP A 119 16.03 0.13 1.71
CA ASP A 119 15.23 0.48 2.90
C ASP A 119 13.85 1.07 2.56
N LEU A 120 13.51 1.26 1.28
CA LEU A 120 12.24 1.84 0.84
C LEU A 120 11.56 0.94 -0.18
N ASP A 121 10.27 0.72 0.02
CA ASP A 121 9.44 0.04 -0.98
C ASP A 121 8.64 1.09 -1.76
N ILE A 122 8.89 1.20 -3.07
CA ILE A 122 8.36 2.28 -3.90
C ILE A 122 7.62 1.69 -5.11
N VAL A 123 6.44 2.21 -5.40
CA VAL A 123 5.69 1.95 -6.64
C VAL A 123 5.12 3.25 -7.18
N ALA A 124 4.90 3.29 -8.49
CA ALA A 124 4.23 4.41 -9.14
C ALA A 124 3.12 3.91 -10.07
N ALA A 125 2.12 4.75 -10.29
CA ALA A 125 1.03 4.46 -11.20
C ALA A 125 0.47 5.75 -11.82
N LEU A 126 -0.05 5.65 -13.03
CA LEU A 126 -0.83 6.69 -13.67
C LEU A 126 -2.33 6.50 -13.35
N ASP A 127 -3.07 7.59 -13.36
CA ASP A 127 -4.53 7.52 -13.42
C ASP A 127 -5.00 7.05 -14.80
N PRO A 128 -6.26 6.59 -14.97
CA PRO A 128 -6.76 6.11 -16.26
C PRO A 128 -6.71 7.14 -17.40
N SER A 129 -6.76 8.43 -17.08
CA SER A 129 -6.67 9.52 -18.08
C SER A 129 -5.22 9.88 -18.42
N MET A 130 -4.25 9.30 -17.71
CA MET A 130 -2.80 9.58 -17.81
C MET A 130 -2.42 11.04 -17.58
N ASN A 131 -3.24 11.77 -16.85
CA ASN A 131 -3.00 13.18 -16.51
C ASN A 131 -2.38 13.36 -15.13
N LYS A 132 -2.32 12.28 -14.36
CA LYS A 132 -1.75 12.28 -13.02
C LYS A 132 -0.85 11.09 -12.81
N ILE A 133 0.22 11.33 -12.09
CA ILE A 133 1.08 10.28 -11.56
C ILE A 133 0.93 10.22 -10.04
N THR A 134 0.86 9.02 -9.51
CA THR A 134 0.93 8.77 -8.08
C THR A 134 2.17 7.94 -7.77
N VAL A 135 2.87 8.32 -6.70
CA VAL A 135 4.03 7.58 -6.20
C VAL A 135 3.73 7.18 -4.77
N SER A 136 3.86 5.91 -4.46
CA SER A 136 3.74 5.42 -3.09
C SER A 136 5.09 4.94 -2.57
N ILE A 137 5.42 5.33 -1.35
CA ILE A 137 6.68 5.04 -0.69
C ILE A 137 6.37 4.49 0.69
N VAL A 138 6.90 3.32 1.01
CA VAL A 138 6.83 2.71 2.34
C VAL A 138 8.23 2.70 2.94
N ASN A 139 8.39 3.35 4.08
CA ASN A 139 9.59 3.32 4.90
C ASN A 139 9.34 2.46 6.13
N ILE A 140 9.97 1.29 6.20
CA ILE A 140 9.87 0.39 7.36
C ILE A 140 10.96 0.61 8.40
N ALA A 141 11.96 1.42 8.09
CA ALA A 141 13.02 1.78 9.03
C ALA A 141 12.55 2.85 10.02
N GLN A 142 13.22 2.93 11.16
CA GLN A 142 12.97 3.96 12.17
C GLN A 142 13.41 5.35 11.69
N ASP A 143 14.47 5.41 10.90
CA ASP A 143 15.08 6.65 10.45
C ASP A 143 14.32 7.30 9.32
N ASN A 144 14.29 8.63 9.33
CA ASN A 144 13.77 9.41 8.22
C ASN A 144 14.69 9.23 7.00
N LYS A 145 14.08 9.10 5.84
CA LYS A 145 14.77 9.01 4.55
C LYS A 145 14.49 10.25 3.72
N SER A 146 15.44 10.59 2.84
CA SER A 146 15.25 11.65 1.85
C SER A 146 15.58 11.11 0.47
N ILE A 147 14.65 11.29 -0.47
CA ILE A 147 14.84 10.86 -1.85
C ILE A 147 14.61 12.02 -2.80
N SER A 148 15.13 11.90 -4.00
CA SER A 148 14.82 12.77 -5.13
C SER A 148 14.00 11.99 -6.14
N LEU A 149 12.93 12.62 -6.65
CA LEU A 149 12.10 12.04 -7.71
C LEU A 149 12.60 12.53 -9.07
N ASP A 150 12.90 11.59 -9.96
CA ASP A 150 13.18 11.88 -11.36
C ASP A 150 12.06 11.30 -12.24
N PHE A 151 11.39 12.16 -12.98
CA PHE A 151 10.31 11.78 -13.89
C PHE A 151 10.80 11.69 -15.36
N GLY A 152 12.11 11.64 -15.57
CA GLY A 152 12.71 11.62 -16.89
C GLY A 152 12.31 12.84 -17.72
N THR A 153 11.75 12.58 -18.90
CA THR A 153 11.29 13.63 -19.84
C THR A 153 9.87 14.13 -19.54
N THR A 154 9.17 13.53 -18.56
CA THR A 154 7.79 13.92 -18.22
C THR A 154 7.79 15.21 -17.39
N SER A 155 7.09 16.22 -17.88
CA SER A 155 6.88 17.48 -17.15
C SER A 155 5.78 17.29 -16.10
N ILE A 156 6.10 17.65 -14.87
CA ILE A 156 5.19 17.53 -13.72
C ILE A 156 4.96 18.92 -13.14
N ARG A 157 3.70 19.26 -12.85
CA ARG A 157 3.36 20.50 -12.16
C ARG A 157 4.03 20.55 -10.79
N PRO A 158 4.49 21.72 -10.36
CA PRO A 158 5.21 21.86 -9.09
C PRO A 158 4.31 21.65 -7.86
N ASP A 159 3.01 21.79 -7.99
CA ASP A 159 2.05 21.63 -6.91
C ASP A 159 1.42 20.25 -6.98
N GLY A 160 1.32 19.59 -5.83
CA GLY A 160 0.76 18.26 -5.69
C GLY A 160 0.04 18.07 -4.35
N ARG A 161 -0.41 16.86 -4.12
CA ARG A 161 -1.01 16.45 -2.86
C ARG A 161 -0.28 15.24 -2.31
N GLN A 162 -0.27 15.13 -0.99
CA GLN A 162 0.26 13.95 -0.32
C GLN A 162 -0.70 13.44 0.75
N TRP A 163 -0.68 12.15 0.97
CA TRP A 163 -1.35 11.46 2.06
C TRP A 163 -0.32 10.64 2.80
N LEU A 164 -0.27 10.83 4.11
CA LEU A 164 0.69 10.21 5.00
C LEU A 164 -0.02 9.37 6.05
N ILE A 165 0.43 8.13 6.24
CA ILE A 165 0.15 7.30 7.40
C ILE A 165 1.46 7.13 8.13
N HIS A 166 1.57 7.65 9.36
CA HIS A 166 2.79 7.63 10.14
C HIS A 166 2.50 7.53 11.63
N ASN A 167 3.32 6.80 12.32
CA ASN A 167 3.46 6.84 13.77
C ASN A 167 4.89 6.42 14.13
N SER A 168 5.54 7.12 15.05
CA SER A 168 6.90 6.79 15.53
C SER A 168 6.95 5.50 16.34
N ASP A 169 5.80 5.05 16.87
CA ASP A 169 5.65 3.77 17.55
C ASP A 169 5.05 2.72 16.58
N PRO A 170 5.82 1.72 16.14
CA PRO A 170 5.34 0.66 15.26
C PRO A 170 4.29 -0.24 15.93
N GLU A 171 4.21 -0.22 17.26
CA GLU A 171 3.20 -0.96 18.04
C GLU A 171 1.92 -0.15 18.30
N ALA A 172 1.83 1.09 17.83
CA ALA A 172 0.60 1.88 17.93
C ALA A 172 -0.57 1.17 17.23
N TYR A 173 -1.78 1.32 17.76
CA TYR A 173 -3.01 0.74 17.19
C TYR A 173 -4.22 1.65 17.43
N ASN A 174 -5.28 1.42 16.67
CA ASN A 174 -6.54 2.13 16.79
C ASN A 174 -7.58 1.31 17.58
N VAL A 175 -8.38 1.99 18.39
CA VAL A 175 -9.50 1.42 19.15
C VAL A 175 -10.81 2.04 18.67
N PRO A 176 -11.86 1.22 18.38
CA PRO A 176 -13.16 1.76 17.97
C PRO A 176 -13.76 2.71 19.00
N GLY A 177 -14.12 3.91 18.55
CA GLY A 177 -14.73 4.93 19.40
C GLY A 177 -13.76 5.84 20.15
N GLU A 178 -12.47 5.58 20.08
CA GLU A 178 -11.43 6.47 20.61
C GLU A 178 -10.85 7.35 19.50
N LYS A 179 -10.11 8.40 19.91
CA LYS A 179 -9.33 9.20 18.96
C LYS A 179 -8.26 8.29 18.31
N PRO A 180 -8.21 8.20 16.98
CA PRO A 180 -7.27 7.29 16.33
C PRO A 180 -5.82 7.72 16.57
N ASN A 181 -4.96 6.78 16.95
CA ASN A 181 -3.52 6.95 17.09
C ASN A 181 -2.82 6.98 15.71
N ILE A 182 -3.42 6.29 14.74
CA ILE A 182 -2.93 6.19 13.37
C ILE A 182 -4.05 6.65 12.45
N ARG A 183 -3.74 7.56 11.54
CA ARG A 183 -4.72 8.11 10.59
C ARG A 183 -4.05 8.45 9.26
N ILE A 184 -4.85 8.70 8.24
CA ILE A 184 -4.40 9.28 6.98
C ILE A 184 -4.40 10.80 7.17
N GLU A 185 -3.26 11.43 6.98
CA GLU A 185 -3.09 12.88 6.98
C GLU A 185 -2.90 13.36 5.55
N GLU A 186 -3.71 14.34 5.13
CA GLU A 186 -3.63 14.94 3.81
C GLU A 186 -2.98 16.33 3.89
N ALA A 187 -2.11 16.64 2.94
CA ALA A 187 -1.49 17.95 2.79
C ALA A 187 -1.22 18.29 1.33
N ASN A 188 -1.18 19.58 1.01
CA ASN A 188 -0.61 20.05 -0.22
C ASN A 188 0.92 20.03 -0.12
N ILE A 189 1.58 19.78 -1.25
CA ILE A 189 3.04 19.70 -1.34
C ILE A 189 3.53 20.49 -2.56
N THR A 190 4.71 21.05 -2.45
CA THR A 190 5.39 21.69 -3.59
C THR A 190 6.61 20.86 -3.97
N LEU A 191 6.65 20.39 -5.21
CA LEU A 191 7.66 19.49 -5.78
C LEU A 191 8.80 20.26 -6.50
N ARG A 192 8.99 21.54 -6.24
CA ARG A 192 9.99 22.37 -6.96
C ARG A 192 11.39 21.78 -6.94
N GLU A 193 11.82 21.23 -5.81
CA GLU A 193 13.13 20.60 -5.67
C GLU A 193 13.10 19.09 -5.93
N ARG A 194 11.92 18.52 -6.22
CA ARG A 194 11.71 17.08 -6.41
C ARG A 194 12.24 16.22 -5.25
N ARG A 195 12.49 16.83 -4.09
CA ARG A 195 12.93 16.14 -2.88
C ARG A 195 11.78 15.87 -1.95
N LEU A 196 11.76 14.66 -1.42
CA LEU A 196 10.78 14.21 -0.43
C LEU A 196 11.50 13.75 0.83
N SER A 197 10.96 14.13 1.98
CA SER A 197 11.34 13.58 3.27
C SER A 197 10.29 12.56 3.69
N ILE A 198 10.70 11.34 3.93
CA ILE A 198 9.83 10.23 4.32
C ILE A 198 10.15 9.89 5.77
N PRO A 199 9.21 10.12 6.71
CA PRO A 199 9.42 9.73 8.10
C PRO A 199 9.72 8.24 8.27
N GLY A 200 10.36 7.87 9.37
CA GLY A 200 10.46 6.48 9.77
C GLY A 200 9.08 5.88 10.00
N TYR A 201 8.90 4.60 9.72
CA TYR A 201 7.62 3.89 9.84
C TYR A 201 6.46 4.62 9.15
N ALA A 202 6.61 4.95 7.88
CA ALA A 202 5.63 5.74 7.12
C ALA A 202 5.17 5.06 5.83
N ILE A 203 3.93 5.34 5.47
CA ILE A 203 3.35 5.10 4.15
C ILE A 203 3.00 6.48 3.60
N LEU A 204 3.65 6.87 2.52
CA LEU A 204 3.42 8.13 1.83
C LEU A 204 2.86 7.85 0.44
N VAL A 205 1.76 8.47 0.08
CA VAL A 205 1.26 8.55 -1.30
C VAL A 205 1.33 9.99 -1.75
N LEU A 206 1.99 10.23 -2.86
CA LEU A 206 2.09 11.50 -3.54
C LEU A 206 1.26 11.48 -4.82
N GLU A 207 0.53 12.54 -5.12
CA GLU A 207 -0.13 12.77 -6.41
C GLU A 207 0.40 14.06 -7.03
N ALA A 208 0.76 14.01 -8.32
CA ALA A 208 1.14 15.16 -9.11
C ALA A 208 0.44 15.15 -10.48
N GLU A 209 0.14 16.33 -11.04
CA GLU A 209 -0.39 16.48 -12.39
C GLU A 209 0.73 16.47 -13.42
N ILE A 210 0.48 15.81 -14.54
CA ILE A 210 1.35 15.82 -15.73
C ILE A 210 0.93 17.01 -16.61
N GLU A 211 1.91 17.78 -17.12
CA GLU A 211 1.70 18.92 -18.01
C GLU A 211 1.46 18.49 -19.46
#